data_673fc8e5d91a78e9137ca51f92fadf2b
#
_entry.id   673fc8e5d91a78e9137ca51f92fadf2b
#
_cell.length_a   1.000
_cell.length_b   1.000
_cell.length_c   1.000
_cell.angle_alpha   90.00
_cell.angle_beta   90.00
_cell.angle_gamma   90.00
#
_symmetry.space_group_name_H-M   'P 1'
#
loop_
_entity.id
_entity.type
_entity.pdbx_description
1 polymer ?
#
loop_
_entity_poly.entity_id
_entity_poly.type
_entity_poly.pdbx_seq_one_letter_code
_entity_poly.pdbx_strand_id
1 'polypeptide(L)'
;HLNFRTVRFETEALDTPNYQGNAVVNYTEREVPYTRIIEHKHFEMFGQAVYDNPKTVISREYSTEWKEGMEPYYPVNDDRNNRLADEYRALAAAERNVIFGGRLAEYKYYDMAPTIESAIRAFNAEK
;
A
#
# COMPACT_ATOMS: atom_id res chain seq x y z
N HIS A 1 -10.66 -3.14 -17.83
CA HIS A 1 -10.29 -2.65 -16.50
C HIS A 1 -8.81 -2.90 -16.26
N LEU A 2 -8.14 -1.96 -15.57
CA LEU A 2 -6.79 -2.12 -15.03
C LEU A 2 -6.81 -3.12 -13.87
N ASN A 3 -5.79 -3.95 -13.78
CA ASN A 3 -5.64 -4.90 -12.69
C ASN A 3 -4.83 -4.29 -11.54
N PHE A 4 -5.20 -4.65 -10.33
CA PHE A 4 -4.51 -4.22 -9.12
C PHE A 4 -4.19 -5.42 -8.24
N ARG A 5 -3.25 -5.24 -7.35
CA ARG A 5 -3.03 -6.11 -6.18
C ARG A 5 -3.58 -5.40 -4.95
N THR A 6 -4.04 -6.20 -4.00
CA THR A 6 -4.49 -5.73 -2.69
C THR A 6 -3.84 -6.56 -1.59
N VAL A 7 -4.09 -6.19 -0.35
CA VAL A 7 -3.63 -6.92 0.82
C VAL A 7 -4.80 -7.33 1.69
N ARG A 8 -4.64 -8.44 2.37
CA ARG A 8 -5.55 -8.98 3.37
C ARG A 8 -4.78 -9.12 4.69
N PHE A 9 -5.41 -8.76 5.78
CA PHE A 9 -4.82 -8.86 7.11
C PHE A 9 -5.54 -9.91 7.95
N GLU A 10 -4.75 -10.67 8.72
CA GLU A 10 -5.23 -11.50 9.81
C GLU A 10 -4.63 -10.95 11.10
N THR A 11 -5.51 -10.47 11.98
CA THR A 11 -5.11 -9.82 13.23
C THR A 11 -5.38 -10.74 14.40
N GLU A 12 -4.40 -10.86 15.32
CA GLU A 12 -4.44 -11.73 16.47
C GLU A 12 -3.89 -11.01 17.71
N ALA A 13 -4.57 -11.16 18.83
CA ALA A 13 -4.07 -10.73 20.14
C ALA A 13 -3.35 -11.89 20.82
N LEU A 14 -2.10 -11.65 21.26
CA LEU A 14 -1.23 -12.64 21.87
C LEU A 14 -1.00 -12.31 23.34
N ASP A 15 -0.96 -13.35 24.16
CA ASP A 15 -0.69 -13.26 25.60
C ASP A 15 0.82 -13.27 25.87
N THR A 16 1.51 -12.33 25.22
CA THR A 16 2.95 -12.09 25.40
C THR A 16 3.24 -10.60 25.28
N PRO A 17 4.19 -10.06 26.04
CA PRO A 17 4.50 -8.63 26.01
C PRO A 17 5.23 -8.20 24.73
N ASN A 18 5.86 -9.15 24.02
CA ASN A 18 6.63 -8.89 22.82
C ASN A 18 6.68 -10.15 21.95
N TYR A 19 6.34 -10.01 20.67
CA TYR A 19 6.35 -11.11 19.72
C TYR A 19 7.61 -11.14 18.87
N GLN A 20 7.95 -10.03 18.23
CA GLN A 20 9.06 -9.95 17.28
C GLN A 20 10.08 -8.83 17.58
N GLY A 21 9.79 -7.97 18.56
CA GLY A 21 10.71 -6.91 18.98
C GLY A 21 10.84 -5.73 18.01
N ASN A 22 9.98 -5.67 17.00
CA ASN A 22 9.98 -4.61 15.99
C ASN A 22 8.55 -4.38 15.47
N ALA A 23 8.26 -3.15 15.04
CA ALA A 23 6.97 -2.79 14.48
C ALA A 23 6.63 -3.60 13.21
N VAL A 24 7.59 -3.85 12.33
CA VAL A 24 7.40 -4.54 11.05
C VAL A 24 8.57 -5.48 10.78
N VAL A 25 8.25 -6.74 10.47
CA VAL A 25 9.21 -7.72 9.94
C VAL A 25 8.68 -8.25 8.62
N ASN A 26 9.49 -8.16 7.56
CA ASN A 26 9.17 -8.70 6.23
C ASN A 26 9.70 -10.12 6.09
N TYR A 27 8.94 -10.96 5.41
CA TYR A 27 9.27 -12.35 5.10
C TYR A 27 9.45 -12.51 3.60
N THR A 28 10.55 -13.13 3.20
CA THR A 28 10.92 -13.35 1.80
C THR A 28 10.95 -14.83 1.44
N GLU A 29 10.80 -15.69 2.42
CA GLU A 29 10.82 -17.15 2.27
C GLU A 29 9.57 -17.62 1.51
N ARG A 30 9.78 -18.52 0.57
CA ARG A 30 8.71 -19.05 -0.30
C ARG A 30 7.65 -19.83 0.48
N GLU A 31 8.04 -20.46 1.57
CA GLU A 31 7.20 -21.28 2.43
C GLU A 31 6.31 -20.48 3.37
N VAL A 32 6.63 -19.19 3.56
CA VAL A 32 5.84 -18.28 4.41
C VAL A 32 4.74 -17.64 3.57
N PRO A 33 3.46 -17.85 3.91
CA PRO A 33 2.36 -17.41 3.06
C PRO A 33 2.02 -15.92 3.18
N TYR A 34 2.56 -15.21 4.15
CA TYR A 34 2.37 -13.77 4.37
C TYR A 34 3.64 -12.99 4.04
N THR A 35 3.49 -11.75 3.64
CA THR A 35 4.59 -10.87 3.23
C THR A 35 5.25 -10.16 4.39
N ARG A 36 4.49 -9.94 5.48
CA ARG A 36 5.00 -9.31 6.70
C ARG A 36 4.14 -9.60 7.92
N ILE A 37 4.74 -9.39 9.08
CA ILE A 37 4.03 -9.26 10.35
C ILE A 37 4.22 -7.85 10.88
N ILE A 38 3.13 -7.24 11.30
CA ILE A 38 3.08 -5.95 11.97
C ILE A 38 2.78 -6.21 13.44
N GLU A 39 3.66 -5.78 14.35
CA GLU A 39 3.39 -5.78 15.79
C GLU A 39 3.08 -4.36 16.24
N HIS A 40 1.79 -4.10 16.49
CA HIS A 40 1.26 -2.76 16.58
C HIS A 40 1.82 -1.93 17.74
N LYS A 41 2.12 -2.54 18.88
CA LYS A 41 2.60 -1.83 20.07
C LYS A 41 3.94 -1.09 19.89
N HIS A 42 4.74 -1.48 18.90
CA HIS A 42 6.02 -0.85 18.61
C HIS A 42 5.92 0.46 17.79
N PHE A 43 4.72 0.86 17.37
CA PHE A 43 4.53 2.19 16.79
C PHE A 43 4.35 3.23 17.89
N GLU A 44 5.22 4.23 17.93
CA GLU A 44 5.21 5.31 18.94
C GLU A 44 3.87 6.04 19.06
N MET A 45 3.12 6.11 17.97
CA MET A 45 1.81 6.76 17.92
C MET A 45 0.78 6.17 18.90
N PHE A 46 0.95 4.91 19.33
CA PHE A 46 0.05 4.28 20.30
C PHE A 46 0.40 4.60 21.76
N GLY A 47 1.58 5.16 22.00
CA GLY A 47 2.02 5.65 23.29
C GLY A 47 2.52 4.58 24.26
N GLN A 48 3.11 5.03 25.37
CA GLN A 48 3.81 4.18 26.33
C GLN A 48 2.90 3.16 27.02
N ALA A 49 1.66 3.52 27.33
CA ALA A 49 0.73 2.60 28.00
C ALA A 49 0.41 1.36 27.14
N VAL A 50 0.39 1.50 25.81
CA VAL A 50 0.22 0.36 24.88
C VAL A 50 1.51 -0.44 24.80
N TYR A 51 2.65 0.21 24.77
CA TYR A 51 3.96 -0.44 24.76
C TYR A 51 4.18 -1.31 26.00
N ASP A 52 3.81 -0.83 27.18
CA ASP A 52 3.98 -1.53 28.48
C ASP A 52 2.92 -2.62 28.74
N ASN A 53 1.92 -2.76 27.86
CA ASN A 53 0.88 -3.78 28.03
C ASN A 53 1.50 -5.19 28.02
N PRO A 54 1.11 -6.12 28.94
CA PRO A 54 1.61 -7.48 28.96
C PRO A 54 1.16 -8.35 27.76
N LYS A 55 0.25 -7.82 26.93
CA LYS A 55 -0.21 -8.44 25.69
C LYS A 55 0.22 -7.64 24.47
N THR A 56 0.26 -8.29 23.32
CA THR A 56 0.52 -7.62 22.05
C THR A 56 -0.52 -8.00 21.01
N VAL A 57 -0.64 -7.17 19.97
CA VAL A 57 -1.47 -7.44 18.80
C VAL A 57 -0.57 -7.48 17.58
N ILE A 58 -0.69 -8.53 16.81
CA ILE A 58 -0.01 -8.68 15.54
C ILE A 58 -1.01 -8.73 14.38
N SER A 59 -0.59 -8.26 13.20
CA SER A 59 -1.30 -8.47 11.95
C SER A 59 -0.39 -9.12 10.93
N ARG A 60 -0.81 -10.26 10.36
CA ARG A 60 -0.15 -10.90 9.22
C ARG A 60 -0.75 -10.34 7.93
N GLU A 61 0.10 -9.79 7.07
CA GLU A 61 -0.30 -9.23 5.77
C GLU A 61 -0.10 -10.28 4.67
N TYR A 62 -1.16 -10.52 3.91
CA TYR A 62 -1.15 -11.41 2.75
C TYR A 62 -1.39 -10.62 1.47
N SER A 63 -0.52 -10.78 0.48
CA SER A 63 -0.77 -10.24 -0.85
C SER A 63 -1.85 -11.05 -1.56
N THR A 64 -2.82 -10.39 -2.15
CA THR A 64 -3.90 -11.06 -2.88
C THR A 64 -4.30 -10.28 -4.13
N GLU A 65 -5.02 -10.94 -5.04
CA GLU A 65 -5.59 -10.29 -6.21
C GLU A 65 -6.74 -9.37 -5.79
N TRP A 66 -6.76 -8.20 -6.40
CA TRP A 66 -7.83 -7.24 -6.21
C TRP A 66 -9.11 -7.72 -6.91
N LYS A 67 -10.24 -7.52 -6.27
CA LYS A 67 -11.59 -7.70 -6.83
C LYS A 67 -12.40 -6.45 -6.59
N GLU A 68 -13.43 -6.26 -7.40
CA GLU A 68 -14.36 -5.14 -7.23
C GLU A 68 -14.93 -5.09 -5.81
N GLY A 69 -14.92 -3.89 -5.23
CA GLY A 69 -15.30 -3.65 -3.82
C GLY A 69 -14.13 -3.71 -2.83
N MET A 70 -12.95 -4.17 -3.25
CA MET A 70 -11.73 -4.10 -2.43
C MET A 70 -10.97 -2.82 -2.69
N GLU A 71 -10.17 -2.38 -1.72
CA GLU A 71 -9.25 -1.26 -1.90
C GLU A 71 -8.05 -1.70 -2.73
N PRO A 72 -7.70 -0.98 -3.83
CA PRO A 72 -6.50 -1.26 -4.61
C PRO A 72 -5.26 -0.68 -3.93
N TYR A 73 -4.23 -1.49 -3.74
CA TYR A 73 -2.96 -1.04 -3.13
C TYR A 73 -1.85 -0.84 -4.15
N TYR A 74 -1.74 -1.72 -5.13
CA TYR A 74 -0.63 -1.74 -6.07
C TYR A 74 -1.09 -1.97 -7.50
N PRO A 75 -0.59 -1.20 -8.49
CA PRO A 75 -0.80 -1.53 -9.89
C PRO A 75 -0.10 -2.85 -10.27
N VAL A 76 -0.68 -3.59 -11.21
CA VAL A 76 -0.03 -4.75 -11.84
C VAL A 76 0.78 -4.25 -13.02
N ASN A 77 2.11 -4.27 -12.89
CA ASN A 77 3.02 -3.68 -13.85
C ASN A 77 3.45 -4.72 -14.91
N ASP A 78 2.52 -5.11 -15.78
CA ASP A 78 2.75 -5.95 -16.95
C ASP A 78 2.46 -5.21 -18.26
N ASP A 79 2.88 -5.77 -19.39
CA ASP A 79 2.74 -5.14 -20.71
C ASP A 79 1.28 -4.85 -21.09
N ARG A 80 0.35 -5.73 -20.72
CA ARG A 80 -1.08 -5.55 -21.01
C ARG A 80 -1.64 -4.37 -20.22
N ASN A 81 -1.40 -4.34 -18.93
CA ASN A 81 -1.92 -3.29 -18.05
C ASN A 81 -1.23 -1.94 -18.33
N ASN A 82 0.06 -1.94 -18.67
CA ASN A 82 0.78 -0.72 -19.04
C ASN A 82 0.21 -0.09 -20.32
N ARG A 83 -0.06 -0.89 -21.38
CA ARG A 83 -0.72 -0.38 -22.58
C ARG A 83 -2.12 0.16 -22.30
N LEU A 84 -2.92 -0.56 -21.50
CA LEU A 84 -4.24 -0.09 -21.10
C LEU A 84 -4.18 1.19 -20.26
N ALA A 85 -3.19 1.34 -19.40
CA ALA A 85 -2.96 2.56 -18.64
C ALA A 85 -2.61 3.75 -19.56
N ASP A 86 -1.87 3.52 -20.66
CA ASP A 86 -1.58 4.56 -21.65
C ASP A 86 -2.86 5.02 -22.39
N GLU A 87 -3.79 4.11 -22.68
CA GLU A 87 -5.11 4.46 -23.24
C GLU A 87 -5.92 5.32 -22.24
N TYR A 88 -5.93 4.98 -20.96
CA TYR A 88 -6.57 5.81 -19.92
C TYR A 88 -5.90 7.19 -19.78
N ARG A 89 -4.58 7.29 -19.88
CA ARG A 89 -3.86 8.57 -19.86
C ARG A 89 -4.25 9.46 -21.04
N ALA A 90 -4.43 8.86 -22.22
CA ALA A 90 -4.89 9.59 -23.41
C ALA A 90 -6.32 10.15 -23.21
N LEU A 91 -7.22 9.38 -22.61
CA LEU A 91 -8.56 9.85 -22.25
C LEU A 91 -8.51 10.94 -21.18
N ALA A 92 -7.70 10.75 -20.13
CA ALA A 92 -7.52 11.73 -19.06
C ALA A 92 -6.99 13.07 -19.56
N ALA A 93 -6.09 13.06 -20.55
CA ALA A 93 -5.55 14.28 -21.17
C ALA A 93 -6.60 15.11 -21.94
N ALA A 94 -7.73 14.52 -22.30
CA ALA A 94 -8.84 15.22 -22.94
C ALA A 94 -9.76 15.93 -21.92
N GLU A 95 -9.66 15.60 -20.64
CA GLU A 95 -10.47 16.18 -19.57
C GLU A 95 -9.87 17.52 -19.11
N ARG A 96 -10.56 18.63 -19.41
CA ARG A 96 -10.02 19.99 -19.17
C ARG A 96 -10.07 20.46 -17.71
N ASN A 97 -10.97 19.90 -16.91
CA ASN A 97 -11.24 20.37 -15.55
C ASN A 97 -10.94 19.31 -14.48
N VAL A 98 -10.15 18.29 -14.83
CA VAL A 98 -9.81 17.19 -13.93
C VAL A 98 -8.31 16.94 -14.01
N ILE A 99 -7.67 16.87 -12.84
CA ILE A 99 -6.26 16.50 -12.70
C ILE A 99 -6.23 15.10 -12.10
N PHE A 100 -5.63 14.16 -12.82
CA PHE A 100 -5.40 12.80 -12.33
C PHE A 100 -3.98 12.74 -11.76
N GLY A 101 -3.87 12.38 -10.50
CA GLY A 101 -2.56 12.33 -9.83
C GLY A 101 -2.49 11.26 -8.76
N GLY A 102 -1.27 10.97 -8.34
CA GLY A 102 -0.96 9.98 -7.32
C GLY A 102 -0.81 8.56 -7.87
N ARG A 103 -0.29 7.71 -7.02
CA ARG A 103 0.16 6.35 -7.31
C ARG A 103 -0.85 5.49 -8.09
N LEU A 104 -2.12 5.52 -7.68
CA LEU A 104 -3.15 4.68 -8.31
C LEU A 104 -3.67 5.28 -9.61
N ALA A 105 -3.93 6.61 -9.65
CA ALA A 105 -4.45 7.27 -10.84
C ALA A 105 -3.42 7.33 -11.98
N GLU A 106 -2.14 7.48 -11.67
CA GLU A 106 -1.06 7.42 -12.65
C GLU A 106 -0.68 5.98 -13.03
N TYR A 107 -1.24 4.99 -12.33
CA TYR A 107 -0.93 3.57 -12.49
C TYR A 107 0.57 3.29 -12.43
N LYS A 108 1.24 3.80 -11.40
CA LYS A 108 2.68 3.64 -11.18
C LYS A 108 2.99 3.24 -9.75
N TYR A 109 4.00 2.40 -9.59
CA TYR A 109 4.51 2.03 -8.28
C TYR A 109 5.44 3.12 -7.76
N TYR A 110 4.88 4.09 -7.03
CA TYR A 110 5.61 5.19 -6.43
C TYR A 110 5.86 4.96 -4.93
N ASP A 111 7.06 5.27 -4.48
CA ASP A 111 7.35 5.61 -3.09
C ASP A 111 6.97 7.06 -2.79
N MET A 112 7.15 7.50 -1.54
CA MET A 112 6.74 8.84 -1.11
C MET A 112 7.41 9.96 -1.92
N ALA A 113 8.73 9.90 -2.11
CA ALA A 113 9.47 10.96 -2.82
C ALA A 113 9.01 11.13 -4.29
N PRO A 114 8.91 10.08 -5.13
CA PRO A 114 8.36 10.20 -6.48
C PRO A 114 6.90 10.66 -6.52
N THR A 115 6.08 10.30 -5.51
CA THR A 115 4.70 10.78 -5.42
C THR A 115 4.65 12.29 -5.21
N ILE A 116 5.46 12.82 -4.28
CA ILE A 116 5.57 14.26 -4.01
C ILE A 116 6.09 14.99 -5.25
N GLU A 117 7.12 14.47 -5.90
CA GLU A 117 7.68 15.06 -7.12
C GLU A 117 6.63 15.15 -8.25
N SER A 118 5.84 14.08 -8.44
CA SER A 118 4.75 14.06 -9.42
C SER A 118 3.69 15.11 -9.11
N ALA A 119 3.30 15.26 -7.85
CA ALA A 119 2.34 16.28 -7.41
C ALA A 119 2.86 17.70 -7.65
N ILE A 120 4.14 17.96 -7.37
CA ILE A 120 4.77 19.28 -7.61
C ILE A 120 4.80 19.59 -9.11
N ARG A 121 5.12 18.60 -9.97
CA ARG A 121 5.10 18.78 -11.42
C ARG A 121 3.70 19.11 -11.93
N ALA A 122 2.68 18.37 -11.48
CA ALA A 122 1.29 18.62 -11.85
C ALA A 122 0.86 20.03 -11.44
N PHE A 123 1.13 20.45 -10.21
CA PHE A 123 0.83 21.82 -9.75
C PHE A 123 1.52 22.92 -10.58
N ASN A 124 2.78 22.72 -10.95
CA ASN A 124 3.51 23.71 -11.75
C ASN A 124 3.01 23.77 -13.20
N ALA A 125 2.43 22.71 -13.74
CA ALA A 125 1.83 22.69 -15.08
C ALA A 125 0.50 23.43 -15.16
N GLU A 126 -0.18 23.66 -14.02
CA GLU A 126 -1.46 24.40 -13.93
C GLU A 126 -1.28 25.91 -13.74
N LYS A 127 -0.06 26.40 -13.57
CA LYS A 127 0.27 27.84 -13.47
C LYS A 127 0.51 28.45 -14.84
#